data_8a9348d16f9d6cb7225a1e41d9f16508
#
_entry.id   8a9348d16f9d6cb7225a1e41d9f16508
#
_cell.length_a   1.000
_cell.length_b   1.000
_cell.length_c   1.000
_cell.angle_alpha   90.00
_cell.angle_beta   90.00
_cell.angle_gamma   90.00
#
_symmetry.space_group_name_H-M   'P 1'
#
loop_
_entity.id
_entity.type
_entity.pdbx_description
1 polymer ?
#
loop_
_entity_poly.entity_id
_entity_poly.type
_entity_poly.pdbx_seq_one_letter_code
_entity_poly.pdbx_strand_id
1 'polypeptide(L)'
;QRELGYKIADDCFALLLSNDFCGDHDSLNIQALVHQLLQINSPLITNEILSSMRRRILDNTCFDTNNYNGYYFTPLDFVSSSSSIWYDDVKHGIEQTFDFWFDNINEQGVWNPNFSWGIDSDVSRQVNENWKGYITVKRAKILLAFDRIEF
;
A
#
# COMPACT_ATOMS: atom_id res chain seq x y z
N GLN A 1 -29.03 3.58 3.78
CA GLN A 1 -27.70 3.30 3.19
C GLN A 1 -26.63 4.27 3.72
N ARG A 2 -26.90 5.59 3.85
CA ARG A 2 -25.95 6.57 4.40
C ARG A 2 -25.59 6.25 5.86
N GLU A 3 -26.56 5.99 6.71
CA GLU A 3 -26.33 5.64 8.13
C GLU A 3 -25.42 4.42 8.31
N LEU A 4 -25.61 3.38 7.46
CA LEU A 4 -24.77 2.20 7.50
C LEU A 4 -23.32 2.53 7.10
N GLY A 5 -23.13 3.38 6.08
CA GLY A 5 -21.78 3.81 5.64
C GLY A 5 -21.04 4.60 6.74
N TYR A 6 -21.73 5.51 7.42
CA TYR A 6 -21.15 6.24 8.56
C TYR A 6 -20.78 5.29 9.70
N LYS A 7 -21.66 4.37 10.05
CA LYS A 7 -21.38 3.39 11.11
C LYS A 7 -20.17 2.53 10.80
N ILE A 8 -20.04 2.04 9.56
CA ILE A 8 -18.86 1.26 9.14
C ILE A 8 -17.58 2.09 9.28
N ALA A 9 -17.60 3.35 8.85
CA ALA A 9 -16.44 4.23 8.97
C ALA A 9 -16.08 4.49 10.44
N ASP A 10 -17.08 4.77 11.30
CA ASP A 10 -16.89 4.98 12.73
C ASP A 10 -16.30 3.74 13.40
N ASP A 11 -16.80 2.54 13.08
CA ASP A 11 -16.29 1.27 13.64
C ASP A 11 -14.82 1.04 13.17
N CYS A 12 -14.49 1.30 11.91
CA CYS A 12 -13.12 1.22 11.39
C CYS A 12 -12.18 2.22 12.08
N PHE A 13 -12.63 3.45 12.30
CA PHE A 13 -11.82 4.47 12.95
C PHE A 13 -11.68 4.23 14.45
N ALA A 14 -12.71 3.73 15.11
CA ALA A 14 -12.61 3.31 16.51
C ALA A 14 -11.57 2.18 16.66
N LEU A 15 -11.57 1.20 15.75
CA LEU A 15 -10.55 0.16 15.71
C LEU A 15 -9.16 0.72 15.45
N LEU A 16 -9.02 1.65 14.49
CA LEU A 16 -7.74 2.30 14.17
C LEU A 16 -7.16 3.05 15.38
N LEU A 17 -8.00 3.68 16.19
CA LEU A 17 -7.61 4.44 17.38
C LEU A 17 -7.38 3.57 18.60
N SER A 18 -7.88 2.32 18.60
CA SER A 18 -7.65 1.38 19.69
C SER A 18 -6.22 0.83 19.68
N ASN A 19 -5.75 0.38 20.86
CA ASN A 19 -4.48 -0.31 20.98
C ASN A 19 -4.57 -1.80 20.54
N ASP A 20 -5.77 -2.29 20.28
CA ASP A 20 -6.03 -3.69 19.90
C ASP A 20 -5.85 -3.93 18.40
N PHE A 21 -5.66 -2.86 17.62
CA PHE A 21 -5.43 -2.94 16.19
C PHE A 21 -3.99 -3.41 15.91
N CYS A 22 -3.83 -4.63 15.42
CA CYS A 22 -2.53 -5.28 15.28
C CYS A 22 -2.30 -5.94 13.90
N GLY A 23 -2.99 -5.52 12.85
CA GLY A 23 -2.83 -6.11 11.52
C GLY A 23 -2.14 -5.20 10.50
N ASP A 24 -1.03 -5.63 9.91
CA ASP A 24 -0.32 -4.87 8.87
C ASP A 24 -1.20 -4.69 7.62
N HIS A 25 -1.93 -5.73 7.22
CA HIS A 25 -2.86 -5.68 6.09
C HIS A 25 -4.05 -4.74 6.31
N ASP A 26 -4.52 -4.65 7.53
CA ASP A 26 -5.62 -3.76 7.89
C ASP A 26 -5.22 -2.30 7.71
N SER A 27 -3.94 -1.97 7.91
CA SER A 27 -3.41 -0.62 7.67
C SER A 27 -3.57 -0.17 6.23
N LEU A 28 -3.36 -1.05 5.23
CA LEU A 28 -3.59 -0.73 3.82
C LEU A 28 -5.07 -0.50 3.49
N ASN A 29 -5.95 -1.32 4.03
CA ASN A 29 -7.39 -1.19 3.82
C ASN A 29 -7.93 0.10 4.42
N ILE A 30 -7.52 0.45 5.63
CA ILE A 30 -7.91 1.69 6.29
C ILE A 30 -7.32 2.89 5.56
N GLN A 31 -6.09 2.80 5.08
CA GLN A 31 -5.50 3.86 4.26
C GLN A 31 -6.31 4.12 2.99
N ALA A 32 -6.78 3.08 2.31
CA ALA A 32 -7.63 3.23 1.13
C ALA A 32 -8.95 3.95 1.48
N LEU A 33 -9.58 3.60 2.62
CA LEU A 33 -10.77 4.28 3.12
C LEU A 33 -10.47 5.75 3.44
N VAL A 34 -9.42 6.04 4.18
CA VAL A 34 -9.01 7.42 4.52
C VAL A 34 -8.77 8.23 3.26
N HIS A 35 -8.08 7.66 2.27
CA HIS A 35 -7.82 8.34 1.01
C HIS A 35 -9.12 8.71 0.26
N GLN A 36 -10.08 7.78 0.18
CA GLN A 36 -11.37 8.03 -0.45
C GLN A 36 -12.18 9.10 0.31
N LEU A 37 -12.18 9.05 1.63
CA LEU A 37 -12.89 10.03 2.46
C LEU A 37 -12.26 11.43 2.38
N LEU A 38 -10.94 11.52 2.22
CA LEU A 38 -10.25 12.79 1.96
C LEU A 38 -10.66 13.40 0.62
N GLN A 39 -10.82 12.58 -0.43
CA GLN A 39 -11.24 13.07 -1.76
C GLN A 39 -12.61 13.73 -1.74
N ILE A 40 -13.49 13.31 -0.85
CA ILE A 40 -14.84 13.89 -0.70
C ILE A 40 -14.94 14.90 0.45
N ASN A 41 -13.80 15.31 1.02
CA ASN A 41 -13.73 16.21 2.17
C ASN A 41 -14.65 15.76 3.33
N SER A 42 -14.63 14.49 3.65
CA SER A 42 -15.50 13.93 4.69
C SER A 42 -15.19 14.49 6.07
N PRO A 43 -16.20 14.92 6.84
CA PRO A 43 -16.01 15.39 8.22
C PRO A 43 -15.58 14.27 9.18
N LEU A 44 -15.62 13.02 8.76
CA LEU A 44 -15.15 11.87 9.55
C LEU A 44 -13.63 11.84 9.67
N ILE A 45 -12.90 12.53 8.76
CA ILE A 45 -11.43 12.58 8.82
C ILE A 45 -11.01 13.69 9.79
N THR A 46 -10.53 13.27 10.94
CA THR A 46 -9.99 14.15 11.97
C THR A 46 -8.46 14.14 11.98
N ASN A 47 -7.85 15.16 12.60
CA ASN A 47 -6.40 15.20 12.80
C ASN A 47 -5.90 14.01 13.63
N GLU A 48 -6.71 13.49 14.54
CA GLU A 48 -6.38 12.31 15.34
C GLU A 48 -6.27 11.07 14.47
N ILE A 49 -7.24 10.85 13.56
CA ILE A 49 -7.21 9.76 12.58
C ILE A 49 -5.98 9.86 11.68
N LEU A 50 -5.71 11.05 11.13
CA LEU A 50 -4.54 11.27 10.29
C LEU A 50 -3.22 11.01 11.05
N SER A 51 -3.12 11.47 12.29
CA SER A 51 -1.93 11.25 13.12
C SER A 51 -1.74 9.78 13.47
N SER A 52 -2.82 9.06 13.76
CA SER A 52 -2.77 7.62 14.04
C SER A 52 -2.34 6.83 12.79
N MET A 53 -2.89 7.16 11.62
CA MET A 53 -2.48 6.55 10.34
C MET A 53 -1.03 6.82 10.02
N ARG A 54 -0.56 8.06 10.17
CA ARG A 54 0.83 8.44 9.95
C ARG A 54 1.79 7.59 10.79
N ARG A 55 1.52 7.45 12.07
CA ARG A 55 2.33 6.61 12.95
C ARG A 55 2.37 5.17 12.48
N ARG A 56 1.21 4.57 12.14
CA ARG A 56 1.13 3.19 11.65
C ARG A 56 1.86 2.99 10.34
N ILE A 57 1.75 3.94 9.41
CA ILE A 57 2.50 3.88 8.15
C ILE A 57 4.00 3.85 8.43
N LEU A 58 4.50 4.72 9.30
CA LEU A 58 5.92 4.75 9.66
C LEU A 58 6.36 3.46 10.36
N ASP A 59 5.57 2.96 11.30
CA ASP A 59 5.86 1.74 12.05
C ASP A 59 5.87 0.48 11.16
N ASN A 60 5.07 0.46 10.10
CA ASN A 60 4.94 -0.70 9.21
C ASN A 60 5.73 -0.57 7.90
N THR A 61 6.34 0.58 7.62
CA THR A 61 7.15 0.76 6.42
C THR A 61 8.54 0.17 6.60
N CYS A 62 8.88 -0.79 5.77
CA CYS A 62 10.25 -1.30 5.66
C CYS A 62 11.06 -0.38 4.76
N PHE A 63 12.17 0.15 5.28
CA PHE A 63 13.13 0.97 4.53
C PHE A 63 14.40 0.21 4.16
N ASP A 64 14.59 -1.01 4.68
CA ASP A 64 15.73 -1.86 4.38
C ASP A 64 15.42 -2.72 3.13
N THR A 65 16.05 -2.39 2.02
CA THR A 65 15.87 -3.09 0.73
C THR A 65 16.25 -4.57 0.78
N ASN A 66 17.10 -5.00 1.71
CA ASN A 66 17.44 -6.41 1.89
C ASN A 66 16.22 -7.26 2.30
N ASN A 67 15.22 -6.62 2.89
CA ASN A 67 14.00 -7.28 3.34
C ASN A 67 12.86 -7.22 2.32
N TYR A 68 13.01 -6.50 1.20
CA TYR A 68 11.93 -6.29 0.21
C TYR A 68 11.50 -7.58 -0.52
N ASN A 69 12.29 -8.64 -0.47
CA ASN A 69 11.89 -9.96 -0.95
C ASN A 69 11.01 -10.73 0.05
N GLY A 70 10.79 -10.18 1.25
CA GLY A 70 9.91 -10.71 2.25
C GLY A 70 8.50 -10.12 2.17
N TYR A 71 7.68 -10.45 3.17
CA TYR A 71 6.31 -9.97 3.30
C TYR A 71 6.27 -8.65 4.07
N TYR A 72 6.85 -7.60 3.47
CA TYR A 72 6.95 -6.27 4.05
C TYR A 72 6.30 -5.22 3.15
N PHE A 73 5.80 -4.15 3.74
CA PHE A 73 5.36 -2.97 3.01
C PHE A 73 6.52 -2.04 2.74
N THR A 74 6.63 -1.61 1.51
CA THR A 74 7.62 -0.62 1.07
C THR A 74 7.01 0.78 1.07
N PRO A 75 7.80 1.86 1.02
CA PRO A 75 7.30 3.22 0.88
C PRO A 75 6.22 3.39 -0.18
N LEU A 76 6.38 2.76 -1.35
CA LEU A 76 5.44 2.84 -2.48
C LEU A 76 4.18 1.98 -2.32
N ASP A 77 4.03 1.23 -1.23
CA ASP A 77 2.75 0.63 -0.87
C ASP A 77 1.80 1.64 -0.23
N PHE A 78 2.34 2.69 0.40
CA PHE A 78 1.59 3.73 1.09
C PHE A 78 1.42 5.02 0.31
N VAL A 79 2.28 5.29 -0.68
CA VAL A 79 2.18 6.48 -1.53
C VAL A 79 2.21 6.09 -3.01
N SER A 80 1.32 6.68 -3.79
CA SER A 80 1.19 6.41 -5.22
C SER A 80 1.63 7.58 -6.11
N SER A 81 1.98 8.72 -5.51
CA SER A 81 2.47 9.92 -6.19
C SER A 81 3.12 10.88 -5.20
N SER A 82 3.84 11.88 -5.69
CA SER A 82 4.41 12.95 -4.87
C SER A 82 3.35 13.86 -4.21
N SER A 83 2.09 13.79 -4.63
CA SER A 83 0.96 14.50 -4.02
C SER A 83 0.24 13.67 -2.93
N SER A 84 0.67 12.45 -2.66
CA SER A 84 0.09 11.63 -1.58
C SER A 84 0.34 12.27 -0.23
N ILE A 85 -0.66 12.26 0.65
CA ILE A 85 -0.58 12.94 1.96
C ILE A 85 0.53 12.42 2.88
N TRP A 86 1.00 11.20 2.64
CA TRP A 86 2.08 10.55 3.40
C TRP A 86 3.44 10.61 2.69
N TYR A 87 3.52 11.33 1.55
CA TYR A 87 4.73 11.37 0.73
C TYR A 87 5.94 11.84 1.53
N ASP A 88 5.82 12.96 2.24
CA ASP A 88 6.92 13.53 3.01
C ASP A 88 7.44 12.61 4.12
N ASP A 89 6.59 11.73 4.61
CA ASP A 89 6.94 10.80 5.69
C ASP A 89 7.82 9.63 5.21
N VAL A 90 7.63 9.19 3.96
CA VAL A 90 8.31 8.01 3.41
C VAL A 90 9.24 8.31 2.23
N LYS A 91 9.34 9.57 1.80
CA LYS A 91 10.08 9.97 0.58
C LYS A 91 11.55 9.54 0.57
N HIS A 92 12.18 9.44 1.74
CA HIS A 92 13.59 9.05 1.84
C HIS A 92 13.85 7.60 1.43
N GLY A 93 12.81 6.74 1.36
CA GLY A 93 12.92 5.35 0.91
C GLY A 93 12.37 5.11 -0.51
N ILE A 94 11.86 6.13 -1.18
CA ILE A 94 11.18 5.97 -2.48
C ILE A 94 12.18 5.59 -3.58
N GLU A 95 13.33 6.26 -3.67
CA GLU A 95 14.33 5.98 -4.70
C GLU A 95 14.85 4.55 -4.59
N GLN A 96 15.20 4.11 -3.37
CA GLN A 96 15.64 2.74 -3.15
C GLN A 96 14.54 1.70 -3.51
N THR A 97 13.27 2.07 -3.35
CA THR A 97 12.16 1.19 -3.76
C THR A 97 12.06 1.12 -5.28
N PHE A 98 12.27 2.22 -6.00
CA PHE A 98 12.32 2.20 -7.46
C PHE A 98 13.50 1.37 -7.98
N ASP A 99 14.69 1.59 -7.43
CA ASP A 99 15.89 0.81 -7.80
C ASP A 99 15.60 -0.68 -7.61
N PHE A 100 15.07 -1.07 -6.45
CA PHE A 100 14.68 -2.46 -6.20
C PHE A 100 13.65 -2.97 -7.22
N TRP A 101 12.66 -2.18 -7.62
CA TRP A 101 11.68 -2.61 -8.63
C TRP A 101 12.34 -2.80 -9.99
N PHE A 102 13.20 -1.90 -10.43
CA PHE A 102 13.91 -2.04 -11.71
C PHE A 102 14.86 -3.23 -11.73
N ASP A 103 15.55 -3.50 -10.64
CA ASP A 103 16.44 -4.67 -10.51
C ASP A 103 15.68 -6.00 -10.48
N ASN A 104 14.40 -6.00 -10.15
CA ASN A 104 13.57 -7.20 -9.99
C ASN A 104 12.47 -7.34 -11.05
N ILE A 105 12.49 -6.55 -12.12
CA ILE A 105 11.64 -6.78 -13.28
C ILE A 105 12.21 -7.95 -14.09
N ASN A 106 11.35 -8.87 -14.52
CA ASN A 106 11.83 -10.01 -15.30
C ASN A 106 11.98 -9.67 -16.81
N GLU A 107 12.52 -10.60 -17.60
CA GLU A 107 12.71 -10.44 -19.04
C GLU A 107 11.42 -10.18 -19.84
N GLN A 108 10.27 -10.51 -19.27
CA GLN A 108 8.95 -10.26 -19.86
C GLN A 108 8.39 -8.87 -19.50
N GLY A 109 9.13 -8.07 -18.72
CA GLY A 109 8.69 -6.75 -18.28
C GLY A 109 7.62 -6.78 -17.17
N VAL A 110 7.55 -7.88 -16.40
CA VAL A 110 6.58 -8.03 -15.29
C VAL A 110 7.28 -8.30 -13.97
N TRP A 111 6.60 -7.97 -12.87
CA TRP A 111 7.07 -8.25 -11.52
C TRP A 111 6.40 -9.50 -10.95
N ASN A 112 7.20 -10.39 -10.37
CA ASN A 112 6.70 -11.51 -9.60
C ASN A 112 6.21 -11.05 -8.22
N PRO A 113 5.20 -11.72 -7.64
CA PRO A 113 4.88 -11.57 -6.22
C PRO A 113 6.11 -11.90 -5.36
N ASN A 114 6.34 -11.13 -4.31
CA ASN A 114 7.39 -11.39 -3.31
C ASN A 114 6.95 -12.35 -2.20
N PHE A 115 5.83 -13.02 -2.37
CA PHE A 115 5.27 -13.99 -1.43
C PHE A 115 4.88 -15.28 -2.15
N SER A 116 4.85 -16.39 -1.40
CA SER A 116 4.41 -17.69 -1.88
C SER A 116 3.26 -18.18 -1.02
N TRP A 117 2.25 -18.76 -1.64
CA TRP A 117 1.13 -19.39 -0.94
C TRP A 117 1.49 -20.73 -0.29
N GLY A 118 2.75 -21.19 -0.44
CA GLY A 118 3.26 -22.41 0.21
C GLY A 118 2.63 -23.72 -0.29
N ILE A 119 1.78 -23.68 -1.31
CA ILE A 119 1.07 -24.82 -1.87
C ILE A 119 1.42 -24.90 -3.36
N ASP A 120 2.08 -26.00 -3.78
CA ASP A 120 2.30 -26.26 -5.20
C ASP A 120 1.08 -26.95 -5.80
N SER A 121 0.20 -26.17 -6.37
CA SER A 121 -1.02 -26.63 -7.06
C SER A 121 -1.28 -25.81 -8.32
N ASP A 122 -2.09 -26.32 -9.24
CA ASP A 122 -2.51 -25.56 -10.42
C ASP A 122 -3.24 -24.27 -10.05
N VAL A 123 -4.00 -24.31 -8.96
CA VAL A 123 -4.71 -23.13 -8.44
C VAL A 123 -3.70 -22.08 -7.96
N SER A 124 -2.67 -22.46 -7.23
CA SER A 124 -1.64 -21.52 -6.74
C SER A 124 -0.88 -20.90 -7.91
N ARG A 125 -0.56 -21.67 -8.94
CA ARG A 125 0.08 -21.16 -10.16
C ARG A 125 -0.80 -20.13 -10.85
N GLN A 126 -2.10 -20.41 -11.02
CA GLN A 126 -3.05 -19.46 -11.62
C GLN A 126 -3.20 -18.20 -10.78
N VAL A 127 -3.27 -18.34 -9.46
CA VAL A 127 -3.32 -17.19 -8.53
C VAL A 127 -2.07 -16.34 -8.67
N ASN A 128 -0.88 -16.95 -8.71
CA ASN A 128 0.37 -16.22 -8.90
C ASN A 128 0.41 -15.44 -10.23
N GLU A 129 -0.03 -16.05 -11.34
CA GLU A 129 -0.12 -15.35 -12.64
C GLU A 129 -1.07 -14.12 -12.56
N ASN A 130 -2.21 -14.26 -11.89
CA ASN A 130 -3.12 -13.14 -11.68
C ASN A 130 -2.47 -12.02 -10.84
N TRP A 131 -1.72 -12.39 -9.79
CA TRP A 131 -0.99 -11.41 -8.96
C TRP A 131 0.14 -10.71 -9.71
N LYS A 132 0.86 -11.40 -10.60
CA LYS A 132 1.85 -10.75 -11.49
C LYS A 132 1.22 -9.62 -12.29
N GLY A 133 0.06 -9.88 -12.92
CA GLY A 133 -0.67 -8.85 -13.66
C GLY A 133 -1.08 -7.66 -12.78
N TYR A 134 -1.66 -7.94 -11.61
CA TYR A 134 -2.06 -6.91 -10.68
C TYR A 134 -0.88 -6.04 -10.21
N ILE A 135 0.21 -6.68 -9.76
CA ILE A 135 1.42 -5.98 -9.27
C ILE A 135 2.03 -5.14 -10.39
N THR A 136 2.12 -5.69 -11.59
CA THR A 136 2.70 -4.99 -12.75
C THR A 136 1.90 -3.73 -13.08
N VAL A 137 0.58 -3.81 -13.13
CA VAL A 137 -0.28 -2.64 -13.38
C VAL A 137 -0.19 -1.62 -12.24
N LYS A 138 -0.19 -2.08 -10.97
CA LYS A 138 -0.02 -1.20 -9.80
C LYS A 138 1.29 -0.43 -9.88
N ARG A 139 2.41 -1.13 -10.10
CA ARG A 139 3.75 -0.51 -10.18
C ARG A 139 3.88 0.43 -11.38
N ALA A 140 3.41 0.03 -12.56
CA ALA A 140 3.43 0.88 -13.75
C ALA A 140 2.67 2.20 -13.52
N LYS A 141 1.50 2.17 -12.87
CA LYS A 141 0.76 3.39 -12.50
C LYS A 141 1.54 4.30 -11.56
N ILE A 142 2.24 3.73 -10.59
CA ILE A 142 3.06 4.50 -9.66
C ILE A 142 4.27 5.09 -10.40
N LEU A 143 4.97 4.31 -11.22
CA LEU A 143 6.10 4.78 -12.03
C LEU A 143 5.70 5.95 -12.93
N LEU A 144 4.53 5.89 -13.58
CA LEU A 144 3.98 7.00 -14.35
C LEU A 144 3.72 8.24 -13.49
N ALA A 145 3.11 8.06 -12.31
CA ALA A 145 2.79 9.18 -11.42
C ALA A 145 4.03 9.86 -10.83
N PHE A 146 5.19 9.22 -10.92
CA PHE A 146 6.49 9.74 -10.52
C PHE A 146 7.41 10.09 -11.71
N ASP A 147 6.87 10.13 -12.94
CA ASP A 147 7.60 10.42 -14.18
C ASP A 147 8.84 9.52 -14.39
N ARG A 148 8.72 8.23 -13.99
CA ARG A 148 9.80 7.24 -14.12
C ARG A 148 9.71 6.41 -15.41
N ILE A 149 8.57 6.40 -16.05
CA ILE A 149 8.31 5.77 -17.35
C ILE A 149 7.42 6.69 -18.19
N GLU A 150 7.55 6.57 -19.50
CA GLU A 150 6.68 7.23 -20.50
C GLU A 150 6.01 6.16 -21.36
N PHE A 151 4.84 6.48 -21.93
CA PHE A 151 4.15 5.64 -22.92
C PHE A 151 4.11 6.34 -24.28
#